data_26c536d2e45ddee686ce0fa119764508
#
_entry.id   26c536d2e45ddee686ce0fa119764508
#
_cell.length_a   1.000
_cell.length_b   1.000
_cell.length_c   1.000
_cell.angle_alpha   90.00
_cell.angle_beta   90.00
_cell.angle_gamma   90.00
#
_symmetry.space_group_name_H-M   'P 1'
#
loop_
_entity.id
_entity.type
_entity.pdbx_description
1 polymer ?
#
loop_
_entity_poly.entity_id
_entity_poly.type
_entity_poly.pdbx_seq_one_letter_code
_entity_poly.pdbx_strand_id
1 'polypeptide(L)'
;MNKPLVLVVEDDTPVRNLITTTLKTHEYRYLSAQNGASAVMEALSHNPDIVLLDLGLPDMDGVEIIRKIRSWSNMPIIVISARTEDSDKIGALDAGADDYLTKPFSVDELLARLRVTQRRLALMKADTAQETPIFTNGALKIDYAAGCAYIDGAELHLTPIEYKLLCLLSKNVGKVLTHTYITQQIWGSSWENDIASLRVFMATLRKKLERGKDGQQYIQTHIGIGYRMLRVE
;
A
#
# COMPACT_ATOMS: atom_id res chain seq x y z
N MET A 1 -18.60 -3.73 14.84
CA MET A 1 -17.91 -3.44 13.54
C MET A 1 -17.69 -4.75 12.83
N ASN A 2 -18.11 -4.86 11.56
CA ASN A 2 -17.88 -6.08 10.79
C ASN A 2 -16.38 -6.18 10.48
N LYS A 3 -15.73 -7.29 10.83
CA LYS A 3 -14.31 -7.52 10.51
C LYS A 3 -14.12 -7.66 9.00
N PRO A 4 -12.98 -7.21 8.45
CA PRO A 4 -12.72 -7.26 7.02
C PRO A 4 -12.65 -8.71 6.50
N LEU A 5 -12.96 -8.87 5.22
CA LEU A 5 -12.76 -10.10 4.47
C LEU A 5 -11.30 -10.15 4.00
N VAL A 6 -10.57 -11.20 4.38
CA VAL A 6 -9.17 -11.41 4.04
C VAL A 6 -9.05 -12.56 3.04
N LEU A 7 -8.41 -12.33 1.90
CA LEU A 7 -8.01 -13.39 0.97
C LEU A 7 -6.60 -13.87 1.32
N VAL A 8 -6.47 -15.16 1.63
CA VAL A 8 -5.18 -15.81 1.93
C VAL A 8 -4.73 -16.59 0.69
N VAL A 9 -3.60 -16.21 0.12
CA VAL A 9 -3.00 -16.85 -1.05
C VAL A 9 -1.70 -17.51 -0.64
N GLU A 10 -1.71 -18.82 -0.49
CA GLU A 10 -0.62 -19.63 0.07
C GLU A 10 -0.75 -21.08 -0.42
N ASP A 11 0.27 -21.64 -1.05
CA ASP A 11 0.26 -23.02 -1.53
C ASP A 11 0.65 -24.02 -0.43
N ASP A 12 1.54 -23.64 0.49
CA ASP A 12 1.94 -24.46 1.62
C ASP A 12 0.78 -24.66 2.60
N THR A 13 0.32 -25.90 2.73
CA THR A 13 -0.85 -26.25 3.55
C THR A 13 -0.66 -25.95 5.05
N PRO A 14 0.47 -26.28 5.69
CA PRO A 14 0.75 -25.91 7.08
C PRO A 14 0.67 -24.40 7.32
N VAL A 15 1.31 -23.59 6.49
CA VAL A 15 1.31 -22.12 6.61
C VAL A 15 -0.09 -21.55 6.37
N ARG A 16 -0.77 -22.01 5.34
CA ARG A 16 -2.16 -21.62 5.05
C ARG A 16 -3.10 -21.93 6.21
N ASN A 17 -2.98 -23.12 6.81
CA ASN A 17 -3.78 -23.51 7.97
C ASN A 17 -3.46 -22.67 9.20
N LEU A 18 -2.20 -22.34 9.45
CA LEU A 18 -1.81 -21.42 10.52
C LEU A 18 -2.49 -20.06 10.34
N ILE A 19 -2.39 -19.47 9.15
CA ILE A 19 -2.98 -18.16 8.86
C ILE A 19 -4.51 -18.21 9.00
N THR A 20 -5.16 -19.17 8.36
CA THR A 20 -6.63 -19.26 8.37
C THR A 20 -7.19 -19.56 9.75
N THR A 21 -6.51 -20.41 10.54
CA THR A 21 -6.89 -20.67 11.93
C THR A 21 -6.73 -19.41 12.78
N THR A 22 -5.64 -18.68 12.61
CA THR A 22 -5.41 -17.39 13.28
C THR A 22 -6.53 -16.38 12.95
N LEU A 23 -6.86 -16.23 11.67
CA LEU A 23 -7.93 -15.35 11.22
C LEU A 23 -9.27 -15.73 11.85
N LYS A 24 -9.61 -17.03 11.83
CA LYS A 24 -10.84 -17.57 12.42
C LYS A 24 -10.91 -17.30 13.93
N THR A 25 -9.85 -17.57 14.66
CA THR A 25 -9.77 -17.36 16.12
C THR A 25 -9.97 -15.88 16.49
N HIS A 26 -9.55 -14.96 15.61
CA HIS A 26 -9.71 -13.54 15.82
C HIS A 26 -10.92 -12.94 15.07
N GLU A 27 -11.89 -13.81 14.68
CA GLU A 27 -13.17 -13.43 14.08
C GLU A 27 -13.06 -12.71 12.73
N TYR A 28 -11.94 -12.84 12.01
CA TYR A 28 -11.84 -12.37 10.64
C TYR A 28 -12.61 -13.30 9.70
N ARG A 29 -13.27 -12.72 8.71
CA ARG A 29 -13.78 -13.47 7.56
C ARG A 29 -12.63 -13.72 6.61
N TYR A 30 -12.57 -14.91 6.01
CA TYR A 30 -11.48 -15.21 5.06
C TYR A 30 -11.95 -16.06 3.90
N LEU A 31 -11.21 -15.94 2.80
CA LEU A 31 -11.17 -16.84 1.65
C LEU A 31 -9.76 -17.38 1.54
N SER A 32 -9.58 -18.51 0.85
CA SER A 32 -8.23 -19.04 0.62
C SER A 32 -8.06 -19.52 -0.83
N ALA A 33 -6.89 -19.25 -1.40
CA ALA A 33 -6.45 -19.72 -2.71
C ALA A 33 -5.09 -20.40 -2.58
N GLN A 34 -4.85 -21.44 -3.37
CA GLN A 34 -3.62 -22.24 -3.32
C GLN A 34 -2.67 -21.94 -4.49
N ASN A 35 -3.09 -21.10 -5.41
CA ASN A 35 -2.34 -20.72 -6.59
C ASN A 35 -2.78 -19.33 -7.10
N GLY A 36 -2.01 -18.74 -8.00
CA GLY A 36 -2.24 -17.40 -8.50
C GLY A 36 -3.49 -17.26 -9.33
N ALA A 37 -3.83 -18.24 -10.16
CA ALA A 37 -5.05 -18.21 -10.97
C ALA A 37 -6.30 -18.15 -10.08
N SER A 38 -6.39 -19.00 -9.07
CA SER A 38 -7.48 -18.96 -8.08
C SER A 38 -7.48 -17.65 -7.29
N ALA A 39 -6.31 -17.12 -6.91
CA ALA A 39 -6.20 -15.88 -6.18
C ALA A 39 -6.82 -14.69 -6.95
N VAL A 40 -6.50 -14.56 -8.23
CA VAL A 40 -7.06 -13.51 -9.09
C VAL A 40 -8.58 -13.66 -9.22
N MET A 41 -9.08 -14.88 -9.41
CA MET A 41 -10.52 -15.15 -9.51
C MET A 41 -11.27 -14.84 -8.21
N GLU A 42 -10.73 -15.25 -7.06
CA GLU A 42 -11.31 -14.95 -5.75
C GLU A 42 -11.31 -13.43 -5.46
N ALA A 43 -10.21 -12.74 -5.81
CA ALA A 43 -10.11 -11.30 -5.64
C ALA A 43 -11.15 -10.54 -6.50
N LEU A 44 -11.36 -10.96 -7.76
CA LEU A 44 -12.35 -10.37 -8.65
C LEU A 44 -13.78 -10.66 -8.20
N SER A 45 -14.07 -11.90 -7.79
CA SER A 45 -15.44 -12.34 -7.51
C SER A 45 -15.96 -11.86 -6.17
N HIS A 46 -15.10 -11.75 -5.17
CA HIS A 46 -15.48 -11.47 -3.78
C HIS A 46 -15.03 -10.11 -3.26
N ASN A 47 -14.17 -9.39 -4.01
CA ASN A 47 -13.65 -8.07 -3.66
C ASN A 47 -13.20 -7.99 -2.16
N PRO A 48 -12.20 -8.79 -1.73
CA PRO A 48 -11.76 -8.82 -0.35
C PRO A 48 -11.23 -7.45 0.10
N ASP A 49 -11.34 -7.18 1.40
CA ASP A 49 -10.83 -5.95 1.99
C ASP A 49 -9.29 -5.94 2.11
N ILE A 50 -8.66 -7.13 2.22
CA ILE A 50 -7.21 -7.30 2.37
C ILE A 50 -6.79 -8.60 1.67
N VAL A 51 -5.62 -8.60 1.02
CA VAL A 51 -4.97 -9.79 0.47
C VAL A 51 -3.70 -10.09 1.26
N LEU A 52 -3.54 -11.33 1.72
CA LEU A 52 -2.28 -11.91 2.21
C LEU A 52 -1.73 -12.79 1.09
N LEU A 53 -0.54 -12.49 0.57
CA LEU A 53 -0.03 -13.09 -0.66
C LEU A 53 1.38 -13.67 -0.47
N ASP A 54 1.54 -14.97 -0.69
CA ASP A 54 2.87 -15.53 -0.93
C ASP A 54 3.34 -15.22 -2.36
N LEU A 55 4.65 -14.96 -2.50
CA LEU A 55 5.29 -14.76 -3.79
C LEU A 55 5.67 -16.08 -4.48
N GLY A 56 5.88 -17.14 -3.70
CA GLY A 56 6.41 -18.43 -4.17
C GLY A 56 5.33 -19.41 -4.65
N LEU A 57 4.34 -18.98 -5.40
CA LEU A 57 3.26 -19.84 -5.87
C LEU A 57 3.69 -20.72 -7.05
N PRO A 58 3.06 -21.92 -7.22
CA PRO A 58 3.51 -22.90 -8.21
C PRO A 58 3.21 -22.54 -9.68
N ASP A 59 2.22 -21.69 -9.92
CA ASP A 59 1.72 -21.38 -11.27
C ASP A 59 2.11 -19.97 -11.75
N MET A 60 2.38 -19.05 -10.83
CA MET A 60 2.60 -17.64 -11.15
C MET A 60 3.40 -16.95 -10.06
N ASP A 61 4.35 -16.07 -10.42
CA ASP A 61 5.04 -15.23 -9.43
C ASP A 61 4.07 -14.26 -8.76
N GLY A 62 4.14 -14.15 -7.43
CA GLY A 62 3.26 -13.27 -6.66
C GLY A 62 3.37 -11.80 -7.08
N VAL A 63 4.53 -11.35 -7.57
CA VAL A 63 4.69 -9.98 -8.10
C VAL A 63 3.81 -9.75 -9.33
N GLU A 64 3.62 -10.77 -10.17
CA GLU A 64 2.70 -10.69 -11.31
C GLU A 64 1.24 -10.60 -10.84
N ILE A 65 0.88 -11.31 -9.77
CA ILE A 65 -0.45 -11.23 -9.15
C ILE A 65 -0.71 -9.83 -8.61
N ILE A 66 0.29 -9.21 -7.94
CA ILE A 66 0.19 -7.83 -7.46
C ILE A 66 -0.14 -6.90 -8.63
N ARG A 67 0.62 -6.98 -9.73
CA ARG A 67 0.39 -6.13 -10.92
C ARG A 67 -0.99 -6.35 -11.53
N LYS A 68 -1.44 -7.61 -11.62
CA LYS A 68 -2.79 -7.95 -12.09
C LYS A 68 -3.86 -7.31 -11.21
N ILE A 69 -3.80 -7.49 -9.90
CA ILE A 69 -4.77 -6.90 -8.96
C ILE A 69 -4.74 -5.37 -9.07
N ARG A 70 -3.56 -4.75 -9.18
CA ARG A 70 -3.40 -3.30 -9.28
C ARG A 70 -3.94 -2.71 -10.59
N SER A 71 -4.13 -3.51 -11.64
CA SER A 71 -4.76 -3.02 -12.88
C SER A 71 -6.25 -2.67 -12.71
N TRP A 72 -6.91 -3.16 -11.66
CA TRP A 72 -8.35 -2.94 -11.42
C TRP A 72 -8.72 -2.65 -9.95
N SER A 73 -7.82 -2.81 -8.99
CA SER A 73 -8.14 -2.61 -7.57
C SER A 73 -6.98 -2.04 -6.75
N ASN A 74 -7.34 -1.20 -5.79
CA ASN A 74 -6.45 -0.64 -4.77
C ASN A 74 -6.57 -1.35 -3.41
N MET A 75 -7.14 -2.56 -3.36
CA MET A 75 -7.23 -3.32 -2.10
C MET A 75 -5.84 -3.54 -1.51
N PRO A 76 -5.66 -3.40 -0.19
CA PRO A 76 -4.37 -3.64 0.46
C PRO A 76 -3.84 -5.04 0.23
N ILE A 77 -2.56 -5.15 -0.13
CA ILE A 77 -1.84 -6.40 -0.32
C ILE A 77 -0.66 -6.44 0.66
N ILE A 78 -0.68 -7.42 1.56
CA ILE A 78 0.43 -7.74 2.46
C ILE A 78 1.11 -8.99 1.91
N VAL A 79 2.36 -8.86 1.51
CA VAL A 79 3.16 -10.00 1.06
C VAL A 79 3.64 -10.80 2.28
N ILE A 80 3.58 -12.14 2.20
CA ILE A 80 4.10 -13.07 3.21
C ILE A 80 5.01 -14.04 2.48
N SER A 81 6.34 -13.89 2.56
CA SER A 81 7.25 -14.67 1.73
C SER A 81 8.52 -15.10 2.47
N ALA A 82 9.08 -16.25 2.04
CA ALA A 82 10.39 -16.70 2.48
C ALA A 82 11.56 -15.99 1.77
N ARG A 83 11.27 -15.20 0.73
CA ARG A 83 12.30 -14.40 0.05
C ARG A 83 12.75 -13.26 0.97
N THR A 84 14.04 -13.23 1.28
CA THR A 84 14.62 -12.30 2.26
C THR A 84 15.49 -11.23 1.61
N GLU A 85 15.81 -11.34 0.32
CA GLU A 85 16.64 -10.38 -0.37
C GLU A 85 15.93 -9.03 -0.51
N ASP A 86 16.68 -7.95 -0.34
CA ASP A 86 16.13 -6.60 -0.48
C ASP A 86 15.56 -6.35 -1.88
N SER A 87 16.13 -6.95 -2.93
CA SER A 87 15.64 -6.91 -4.30
C SER A 87 14.23 -7.45 -4.45
N ASP A 88 13.90 -8.58 -3.81
CA ASP A 88 12.57 -9.18 -3.85
C ASP A 88 11.54 -8.30 -3.13
N LYS A 89 11.93 -7.80 -1.97
CA LYS A 89 11.10 -6.88 -1.18
C LYS A 89 10.80 -5.59 -1.92
N ILE A 90 11.84 -4.98 -2.49
CA ILE A 90 11.70 -3.76 -3.30
C ILE A 90 10.82 -4.04 -4.52
N GLY A 91 11.05 -5.15 -5.23
CA GLY A 91 10.26 -5.53 -6.40
C GLY A 91 8.78 -5.72 -6.09
N ALA A 92 8.43 -6.32 -4.96
CA ALA A 92 7.05 -6.47 -4.52
C ALA A 92 6.39 -5.12 -4.15
N LEU A 93 7.11 -4.26 -3.42
CA LEU A 93 6.63 -2.92 -3.05
C LEU A 93 6.47 -2.01 -4.27
N ASP A 94 7.42 -2.03 -5.21
CA ASP A 94 7.33 -1.28 -6.47
C ASP A 94 6.18 -1.77 -7.36
N ALA A 95 5.87 -3.07 -7.31
CA ALA A 95 4.71 -3.63 -8.00
C ALA A 95 3.38 -3.21 -7.37
N GLY A 96 3.41 -2.67 -6.15
CA GLY A 96 2.25 -2.13 -5.46
C GLY A 96 1.82 -2.89 -4.20
N ALA A 97 2.64 -3.76 -3.62
CA ALA A 97 2.38 -4.29 -2.28
C ALA A 97 2.36 -3.15 -1.25
N ASP A 98 1.51 -3.26 -0.24
CA ASP A 98 1.37 -2.27 0.83
C ASP A 98 2.26 -2.57 2.03
N ASP A 99 2.62 -3.84 2.23
CA ASP A 99 3.47 -4.29 3.34
C ASP A 99 4.12 -5.64 2.98
N TYR A 100 5.17 -6.00 3.73
CA TYR A 100 5.94 -7.22 3.53
C TYR A 100 6.26 -7.89 4.86
N LEU A 101 5.89 -9.17 4.99
CA LEU A 101 6.14 -10.02 6.15
C LEU A 101 7.02 -11.20 5.73
N THR A 102 8.18 -11.33 6.36
CA THR A 102 9.14 -12.41 6.03
C THR A 102 8.82 -13.67 6.82
N LYS A 103 8.83 -14.83 6.15
CA LYS A 103 8.76 -16.16 6.81
C LYS A 103 10.14 -16.53 7.38
N PRO A 104 10.20 -17.12 8.61
CA PRO A 104 9.11 -17.39 9.54
C PRO A 104 8.65 -16.13 10.26
N PHE A 105 7.34 -15.99 10.46
CA PHE A 105 6.71 -14.89 11.17
C PHE A 105 5.99 -15.36 12.44
N SER A 106 5.77 -14.46 13.37
CA SER A 106 4.91 -14.74 14.54
C SER A 106 3.45 -14.40 14.24
N VAL A 107 2.53 -15.12 14.90
CA VAL A 107 1.09 -14.82 14.84
C VAL A 107 0.80 -13.37 15.26
N ASP A 108 1.49 -12.89 16.29
CA ASP A 108 1.31 -11.53 16.79
C ASP A 108 1.73 -10.47 15.76
N GLU A 109 2.80 -10.73 15.00
CA GLU A 109 3.25 -9.84 13.93
C GLU A 109 2.24 -9.78 12.79
N LEU A 110 1.74 -10.93 12.31
CA LEU A 110 0.68 -10.99 11.31
C LEU A 110 -0.56 -10.20 11.75
N LEU A 111 -1.01 -10.42 12.98
CA LEU A 111 -2.16 -9.70 13.54
C LEU A 111 -1.92 -8.20 13.70
N ALA A 112 -0.69 -7.80 14.07
CA ALA A 112 -0.32 -6.39 14.16
C ALA A 112 -0.44 -5.70 12.79
N ARG A 113 0.07 -6.32 11.72
CA ARG A 113 -0.02 -5.78 10.35
C ARG A 113 -1.47 -5.72 9.85
N LEU A 114 -2.27 -6.74 10.14
CA LEU A 114 -3.71 -6.72 9.83
C LEU A 114 -4.44 -5.59 10.56
N ARG A 115 -4.17 -5.39 11.86
CA ARG A 115 -4.77 -4.27 12.62
C ARG A 115 -4.38 -2.91 12.06
N VAL A 116 -3.11 -2.73 11.67
CA VAL A 116 -2.65 -1.48 11.05
C VAL A 116 -3.39 -1.23 9.75
N THR A 117 -3.47 -2.24 8.88
CA THR A 117 -4.17 -2.15 7.58
C THR A 117 -5.67 -1.87 7.78
N GLN A 118 -6.32 -2.56 8.73
CA GLN A 118 -7.74 -2.33 9.05
C GLN A 118 -7.99 -0.89 9.56
N ARG A 119 -7.13 -0.37 10.43
CA ARG A 119 -7.21 1.01 10.90
C ARG A 119 -7.07 2.01 9.77
N ARG A 120 -6.17 1.76 8.81
CA ARG A 120 -6.02 2.59 7.60
C ARG A 120 -7.27 2.61 6.75
N LEU A 121 -7.86 1.44 6.49
CA LEU A 121 -9.13 1.33 5.75
C LEU A 121 -10.26 2.12 6.45
N ALA A 122 -10.32 2.07 7.77
CA ALA A 122 -11.31 2.83 8.55
C ALA A 122 -11.09 4.35 8.46
N LEU A 123 -9.83 4.80 8.54
CA LEU A 123 -9.48 6.23 8.41
C LEU A 123 -9.77 6.76 7.01
N MET A 124 -9.49 5.99 5.96
CA MET A 124 -9.82 6.38 4.58
C MET A 124 -11.34 6.57 4.38
N LYS A 125 -12.17 5.75 5.06
CA LYS A 125 -13.64 5.90 5.02
C LYS A 125 -14.12 7.10 5.85
N ALA A 126 -13.38 7.55 6.85
CA ALA A 126 -13.73 8.66 7.73
C ALA A 126 -13.27 10.04 7.19
N ASP A 127 -12.10 10.10 6.52
CA ASP A 127 -11.53 11.34 5.98
C ASP A 127 -12.33 11.92 4.79
N THR A 128 -13.18 11.12 4.15
CA THR A 128 -14.09 11.57 3.08
C THR A 128 -15.20 12.53 3.56
N ALA A 129 -15.31 12.79 4.86
CA ALA A 129 -16.46 13.54 5.41
C ALA A 129 -16.20 15.03 5.73
N GLN A 130 -14.98 15.56 5.68
CA GLN A 130 -14.71 16.91 6.23
C GLN A 130 -13.71 17.83 5.51
N GLU A 131 -13.21 17.53 4.31
CA GLU A 131 -12.28 18.42 3.60
C GLU A 131 -12.85 18.88 2.24
N THR A 132 -12.39 20.04 1.76
CA THR A 132 -12.64 20.43 0.36
C THR A 132 -12.30 19.26 -0.55
N PRO A 133 -13.23 18.80 -1.38
CA PRO A 133 -13.06 17.54 -2.09
C PRO A 133 -11.88 17.55 -3.07
N ILE A 134 -11.35 18.74 -3.38
CA ILE A 134 -10.31 18.94 -4.40
C ILE A 134 -9.18 19.78 -3.80
N PHE A 135 -7.95 19.26 -3.93
CA PHE A 135 -6.72 20.00 -3.68
C PHE A 135 -6.04 20.32 -5.01
N THR A 136 -5.50 21.54 -5.16
CA THR A 136 -4.72 21.96 -6.33
C THR A 136 -3.39 22.58 -5.91
N ASN A 137 -2.35 22.27 -6.68
CA ASN A 137 -1.01 22.80 -6.47
C ASN A 137 -0.27 22.82 -7.83
N GLY A 138 -0.30 23.97 -8.53
CA GLY A 138 0.10 24.04 -9.93
C GLY A 138 -0.74 23.09 -10.81
N ALA A 139 -0.10 22.28 -11.63
CA ALA A 139 -0.77 21.28 -12.49
C ALA A 139 -1.28 20.04 -11.73
N LEU A 140 -0.85 19.85 -10.48
CA LEU A 140 -1.30 18.74 -9.63
C LEU A 140 -2.70 19.03 -9.09
N LYS A 141 -3.63 18.09 -9.32
CA LYS A 141 -4.97 18.07 -8.75
C LYS A 141 -5.20 16.75 -8.04
N ILE A 142 -5.72 16.79 -6.81
CA ILE A 142 -6.12 15.60 -6.04
C ILE A 142 -7.61 15.73 -5.74
N ASP A 143 -8.38 14.73 -6.15
CA ASP A 143 -9.77 14.57 -5.78
C ASP A 143 -9.83 13.55 -4.64
N TYR A 144 -9.97 14.04 -3.41
CA TYR A 144 -10.01 13.18 -2.23
C TYR A 144 -11.28 12.34 -2.18
N ALA A 145 -12.38 12.84 -2.70
CA ALA A 145 -13.65 12.10 -2.70
C ALA A 145 -13.63 10.95 -3.70
N ALA A 146 -13.05 11.19 -4.89
CA ALA A 146 -12.89 10.14 -5.91
C ALA A 146 -11.71 9.21 -5.64
N GLY A 147 -10.77 9.59 -4.76
CA GLY A 147 -9.54 8.83 -4.52
C GLY A 147 -8.55 8.88 -5.69
N CYS A 148 -8.63 9.92 -6.53
CA CYS A 148 -7.84 10.06 -7.75
C CYS A 148 -6.93 11.29 -7.70
N ALA A 149 -5.83 11.24 -8.44
CA ALA A 149 -4.92 12.37 -8.63
C ALA A 149 -4.63 12.58 -10.11
N TYR A 150 -4.39 13.82 -10.51
CA TYR A 150 -4.18 14.23 -11.89
C TYR A 150 -2.98 15.16 -11.98
N ILE A 151 -2.26 15.09 -13.11
CA ILE A 151 -1.23 16.06 -13.50
C ILE A 151 -1.56 16.53 -14.93
N ASP A 152 -1.58 17.84 -15.17
CA ASP A 152 -1.99 18.42 -16.47
C ASP A 152 -3.34 17.87 -16.99
N GLY A 153 -4.26 17.52 -16.10
CA GLY A 153 -5.54 16.92 -16.43
C GLY A 153 -5.53 15.43 -16.74
N ALA A 154 -4.34 14.80 -16.82
CA ALA A 154 -4.20 13.35 -17.00
C ALA A 154 -4.18 12.64 -15.64
N GLU A 155 -4.94 11.53 -15.52
CA GLU A 155 -4.99 10.75 -14.28
C GLU A 155 -3.66 10.06 -14.01
N LEU A 156 -3.21 10.14 -12.75
CA LEU A 156 -2.02 9.46 -12.26
C LEU A 156 -2.39 8.08 -11.73
N HIS A 157 -1.82 7.04 -12.32
CA HIS A 157 -1.92 5.69 -11.76
C HIS A 157 -0.99 5.53 -10.56
N LEU A 158 -1.56 5.74 -9.37
CA LEU A 158 -0.86 5.61 -8.09
C LEU A 158 -1.24 4.31 -7.39
N THR A 159 -0.26 3.67 -6.76
CA THR A 159 -0.55 2.60 -5.81
C THR A 159 -1.21 3.18 -4.55
N PRO A 160 -1.90 2.38 -3.71
CA PRO A 160 -2.54 2.88 -2.49
C PRO A 160 -1.58 3.61 -1.55
N ILE A 161 -0.34 3.14 -1.43
CA ILE A 161 0.68 3.78 -0.59
C ILE A 161 1.14 5.11 -1.20
N GLU A 162 1.39 5.15 -2.51
CA GLU A 162 1.75 6.40 -3.18
C GLU A 162 0.64 7.46 -3.06
N TYR A 163 -0.62 7.05 -3.21
CA TYR A 163 -1.76 7.94 -3.03
C TYR A 163 -1.83 8.47 -1.59
N LYS A 164 -1.65 7.61 -0.58
CA LYS A 164 -1.60 8.03 0.83
C LYS A 164 -0.45 8.99 1.12
N LEU A 165 0.73 8.71 0.60
CA LEU A 165 1.89 9.61 0.71
C LEU A 165 1.59 10.96 0.07
N LEU A 166 0.99 10.97 -1.12
CA LEU A 166 0.59 12.19 -1.80
C LEU A 166 -0.44 12.98 -0.98
N CYS A 167 -1.45 12.33 -0.43
CA CYS A 167 -2.45 12.96 0.45
C CYS A 167 -1.82 13.51 1.74
N LEU A 168 -0.91 12.76 2.37
CA LEU A 168 -0.22 13.21 3.58
C LEU A 168 0.62 14.47 3.30
N LEU A 169 1.34 14.48 2.19
CA LEU A 169 2.16 15.62 1.78
C LEU A 169 1.31 16.83 1.39
N SER A 170 0.22 16.64 0.65
CA SER A 170 -0.68 17.71 0.21
C SER A 170 -1.41 18.41 1.37
N LYS A 171 -1.77 17.67 2.42
CA LYS A 171 -2.32 18.24 3.67
C LYS A 171 -1.29 19.05 4.47
N ASN A 172 -0.01 18.88 4.18
CA ASN A 172 1.10 19.52 4.88
C ASN A 172 2.03 20.30 3.93
N VAL A 173 1.49 20.93 2.89
CA VAL A 173 2.28 21.73 1.93
C VAL A 173 3.16 22.74 2.66
N GLY A 174 4.42 22.83 2.24
CA GLY A 174 5.42 23.73 2.81
C GLY A 174 6.08 23.24 4.10
N LYS A 175 5.52 22.22 4.79
CA LYS A 175 6.10 21.67 6.02
C LYS A 175 7.02 20.49 5.68
N VAL A 176 8.14 20.40 6.40
CA VAL A 176 9.03 19.22 6.34
C VAL A 176 8.44 18.15 7.24
N LEU A 177 8.09 17.00 6.65
CA LEU A 177 7.64 15.81 7.38
C LEU A 177 8.84 14.89 7.58
N THR A 178 9.11 14.50 8.83
CA THR A 178 10.23 13.60 9.15
C THR A 178 9.94 12.17 8.68
N HIS A 179 11.01 11.38 8.43
CA HIS A 179 10.85 9.96 8.09
C HIS A 179 9.98 9.23 9.12
N THR A 180 10.28 9.40 10.41
CA THR A 180 9.52 8.80 11.51
C THR A 180 8.04 9.20 11.50
N TYR A 181 7.73 10.48 11.27
CA TYR A 181 6.35 10.94 11.18
C TYR A 181 5.62 10.30 10.00
N ILE A 182 6.25 10.29 8.81
CA ILE A 182 5.64 9.70 7.61
C ILE A 182 5.41 8.19 7.80
N THR A 183 6.42 7.45 8.26
CA THR A 183 6.30 6.01 8.46
C THR A 183 5.23 5.68 9.51
N GLN A 184 5.16 6.46 10.59
CA GLN A 184 4.11 6.32 11.60
C GLN A 184 2.70 6.56 11.02
N GLN A 185 2.53 7.56 10.15
CA GLN A 185 1.24 7.85 9.51
C GLN A 185 0.86 6.80 8.46
N ILE A 186 1.84 6.32 7.69
CA ILE A 186 1.60 5.40 6.58
C ILE A 186 1.53 3.94 7.05
N TRP A 187 2.44 3.48 7.90
CA TRP A 187 2.53 2.09 8.35
C TRP A 187 2.17 1.87 9.82
N GLY A 188 2.03 2.92 10.62
CA GLY A 188 1.76 2.83 12.06
C GLY A 188 2.95 2.38 12.88
N SER A 189 4.14 2.36 12.28
CA SER A 189 5.42 1.97 12.87
C SER A 189 6.53 2.89 12.33
N SER A 190 7.70 2.84 12.95
CA SER A 190 8.86 3.64 12.56
C SER A 190 10.14 2.80 12.57
N TRP A 191 10.06 1.55 12.13
CA TRP A 191 11.21 0.65 12.07
C TRP A 191 12.13 1.02 10.89
N GLU A 192 13.41 0.61 10.96
CA GLU A 192 14.39 0.91 9.91
C GLU A 192 13.96 0.40 8.53
N ASN A 193 13.33 -0.77 8.48
CA ASN A 193 12.77 -1.34 7.25
C ASN A 193 11.67 -0.47 6.62
N ASP A 194 10.91 0.26 7.43
CA ASP A 194 9.86 1.15 6.92
C ASP A 194 10.46 2.39 6.26
N ILE A 195 11.61 2.87 6.76
CA ILE A 195 12.34 4.00 6.16
C ILE A 195 12.91 3.62 4.79
N ALA A 196 13.42 2.39 4.64
CA ALA A 196 13.89 1.88 3.34
C ALA A 196 12.74 1.81 2.33
N SER A 197 11.59 1.25 2.73
CA SER A 197 10.38 1.18 1.93
C SER A 197 9.87 2.58 1.54
N LEU A 198 9.86 3.53 2.49
CA LEU A 198 9.48 4.92 2.24
C LEU A 198 10.32 5.57 1.14
N ARG A 199 11.64 5.34 1.13
CA ARG A 199 12.53 5.90 0.10
C ARG A 199 12.15 5.42 -1.31
N VAL A 200 11.82 4.13 -1.45
CA VAL A 200 11.37 3.54 -2.72
C VAL A 200 10.07 4.20 -3.19
N PHE A 201 9.05 4.22 -2.34
CA PHE A 201 7.76 4.83 -2.68
C PHE A 201 7.89 6.32 -3.01
N MET A 202 8.71 7.07 -2.28
CA MET A 202 8.94 8.49 -2.56
C MET A 202 9.65 8.72 -3.88
N ALA A 203 10.61 7.85 -4.27
CA ALA A 203 11.27 7.93 -5.56
C ALA A 203 10.29 7.66 -6.71
N THR A 204 9.43 6.63 -6.57
CA THR A 204 8.44 6.28 -7.59
C THR A 204 7.35 7.34 -7.70
N LEU A 205 6.83 7.83 -6.58
CA LEU A 205 5.85 8.92 -6.55
C LEU A 205 6.39 10.18 -7.23
N ARG A 206 7.63 10.57 -6.92
CA ARG A 206 8.29 11.72 -7.56
C ARG A 206 8.34 11.58 -9.07
N LYS A 207 8.80 10.42 -9.60
CA LYS A 207 8.84 10.16 -11.04
C LYS A 207 7.47 10.29 -11.71
N LYS A 208 6.40 9.93 -11.02
CA LYS A 208 5.04 10.05 -11.54
C LYS A 208 4.57 11.50 -11.57
N LEU A 209 4.88 12.29 -10.52
CA LEU A 209 4.52 13.70 -10.43
C LEU A 209 5.32 14.58 -11.41
N GLU A 210 6.60 14.27 -11.64
CA GLU A 210 7.50 15.02 -12.52
C GLU A 210 7.32 14.71 -14.02
N ARG A 211 6.37 13.83 -14.39
CA ARG A 211 6.00 13.54 -15.79
C ARG A 211 5.17 14.63 -16.47
N GLY A 212 4.74 15.66 -15.72
CA GLY A 212 4.05 16.81 -16.27
C GLY A 212 4.90 17.56 -17.30
N LYS A 213 4.24 18.36 -18.16
CA LYS A 213 4.86 19.05 -19.30
C LYS A 213 6.02 19.97 -18.92
N ASP A 214 6.02 20.50 -17.71
CA ASP A 214 7.00 21.50 -17.25
C ASP A 214 8.12 20.90 -16.38
N GLY A 215 8.15 19.59 -16.15
CA GLY A 215 9.14 18.95 -15.27
C GLY A 215 9.14 19.51 -13.83
N GLN A 216 7.99 20.04 -13.40
CA GLN A 216 7.83 20.74 -12.13
C GLN A 216 8.15 19.84 -10.95
N GLN A 217 9.04 20.29 -10.06
CA GLN A 217 9.36 19.58 -8.84
C GLN A 217 8.30 19.85 -7.75
N TYR A 218 7.59 18.80 -7.33
CA TYR A 218 6.59 18.86 -6.26
C TYR A 218 7.13 18.44 -4.90
N ILE A 219 8.14 17.56 -4.87
CA ILE A 219 8.65 16.97 -3.64
C ILE A 219 10.14 17.25 -3.48
N GLN A 220 10.48 17.92 -2.38
CA GLN A 220 11.86 18.16 -1.98
C GLN A 220 12.29 17.16 -0.91
N THR A 221 13.50 16.58 -1.06
CA THR A 221 14.13 15.75 -0.04
C THR A 221 14.98 16.61 0.89
N HIS A 222 14.76 16.46 2.19
CA HIS A 222 15.64 16.96 3.24
C HIS A 222 16.49 15.80 3.75
N ILE A 223 17.75 15.72 3.28
CA ILE A 223 18.64 14.60 3.54
C ILE A 223 18.76 14.33 5.05
N GLY A 224 18.57 13.07 5.46
CA GLY A 224 18.61 12.65 6.87
C GLY A 224 17.37 13.04 7.70
N ILE A 225 16.47 13.88 7.19
CA ILE A 225 15.31 14.41 7.94
C ILE A 225 14.00 13.85 7.39
N GLY A 226 13.70 14.05 6.09
CA GLY A 226 12.42 13.68 5.51
C GLY A 226 12.10 14.37 4.19
N TYR A 227 10.82 14.64 3.96
CA TYR A 227 10.30 15.16 2.69
C TYR A 227 9.36 16.34 2.92
N ARG A 228 9.29 17.23 1.92
CA ARG A 228 8.40 18.38 1.91
C ARG A 228 7.71 18.51 0.54
N MET A 229 6.41 18.73 0.52
CA MET A 229 5.73 19.18 -0.69
C MET A 229 5.96 20.67 -0.87
N LEU A 230 6.46 21.05 -2.03
CA LEU A 230 6.62 22.44 -2.43
C LEU A 230 5.27 23.04 -2.86
N ARG A 231 5.06 24.30 -2.60
CA ARG A 231 3.95 25.05 -3.17
C ARG A 231 4.37 25.51 -4.56
N VAL A 232 3.54 25.21 -5.54
CA VAL A 232 3.69 25.59 -6.94
C VAL A 232 2.55 26.53 -7.28
N GLU A 233 2.84 27.66 -7.91
CA GLU A 233 1.85 28.65 -8.35
C GLU A 233 1.23 28.26 -9.69
#